data_44a7b8c66ec03cf1fda216476a06f055
#
_entry.id   44a7b8c66ec03cf1fda216476a06f055
#
_cell.length_a   1.000
_cell.length_b   1.000
_cell.length_c   1.000
_cell.angle_alpha   90.00
_cell.angle_beta   90.00
_cell.angle_gamma   90.00
#
_symmetry.space_group_name_H-M   'P 1'
#
loop_
_entity.id
_entity.type
_entity.pdbx_description
1 polymer ?
#
loop_
_entity_poly.entity_id
_entity_poly.type
_entity_poly.pdbx_seq_one_letter_code
_entity_poly.pdbx_strand_id
1 'polypeptide(L)'
;MTYVLSDIHGEIDRWNKMLDLIQLTDEDTLIVIGDVIDRGKAGIEILKDIMQRPNVKFLIGNHELMMLDTFWSGNDYDARRLWTRNGGGETYRTMVYKTTTPDRLKILRFIQQSPTFMEIEVNGQQYHIVHGYPSHDPISMLWDRPEPPPTEPPIPGKTVIVGHTSVFWLNSYVKGHDEEAPLEIWYGPGLICIDCGCGSGYELRRLACLRLDDMKEFYA
;
A
#
# COMPACT_ATOMS: atom_id res chain seq x y z
N MET A 1 -15.61 -2.50 -12.29
CA MET A 1 -14.41 -1.63 -12.45
C MET A 1 -13.26 -2.18 -11.63
N THR A 2 -12.01 -1.82 -11.96
CA THR A 2 -10.81 -2.26 -11.23
C THR A 2 -10.09 -1.05 -10.65
N TYR A 3 -9.99 -1.01 -9.32
CA TYR A 3 -9.37 0.08 -8.56
C TYR A 3 -8.09 -0.40 -7.89
N VAL A 4 -7.12 0.50 -7.73
CA VAL A 4 -5.86 0.22 -7.04
C VAL A 4 -5.55 1.38 -6.09
N LEU A 5 -5.18 1.08 -4.84
CA LEU A 5 -4.70 2.05 -3.85
C LEU A 5 -3.62 1.44 -2.94
N SER A 6 -2.90 2.28 -2.20
CA SER A 6 -1.75 1.86 -1.39
C SER A 6 -1.57 2.76 -0.16
N ASP A 7 -0.76 2.30 0.80
CA ASP A 7 -0.17 3.09 1.88
C ASP A 7 -1.20 3.87 2.72
N ILE A 8 -2.23 3.16 3.21
CA ILE A 8 -3.34 3.74 4.00
C ILE A 8 -2.87 4.15 5.41
N HIS A 9 -1.96 3.37 6.00
CA HIS A 9 -1.33 3.63 7.28
C HIS A 9 -2.30 4.01 8.40
N GLY A 10 -3.38 3.24 8.58
CA GLY A 10 -4.31 3.40 9.68
C GLY A 10 -5.17 4.65 9.65
N GLU A 11 -5.25 5.36 8.53
CA GLU A 11 -6.06 6.56 8.32
C GLU A 11 -7.51 6.18 7.93
N ILE A 12 -8.30 5.74 8.94
CA ILE A 12 -9.65 5.19 8.74
C ILE A 12 -10.62 6.18 8.08
N ASP A 13 -10.52 7.46 8.40
CA ASP A 13 -11.40 8.48 7.82
C ASP A 13 -11.14 8.62 6.31
N ARG A 14 -9.86 8.53 5.90
CA ARG A 14 -9.48 8.54 4.48
C ARG A 14 -9.90 7.25 3.77
N TRP A 15 -9.76 6.10 4.43
CA TRP A 15 -10.25 4.83 3.92
C TRP A 15 -11.75 4.87 3.63
N ASN A 16 -12.56 5.27 4.61
CA ASN A 16 -14.01 5.37 4.47
C ASN A 16 -14.39 6.38 3.38
N LYS A 17 -13.76 7.57 3.40
CA LYS A 17 -14.00 8.58 2.38
C LYS A 17 -13.64 8.08 0.97
N MET A 18 -12.58 7.30 0.82
CA MET A 18 -12.19 6.73 -0.47
C MET A 18 -13.23 5.73 -0.96
N LEU A 19 -13.72 4.83 -0.11
CA LEU A 19 -14.78 3.88 -0.48
C LEU A 19 -16.06 4.60 -0.93
N ASP A 20 -16.42 5.70 -0.27
CA ASP A 20 -17.55 6.54 -0.66
C ASP A 20 -17.32 7.25 -2.01
N LEU A 21 -16.09 7.75 -2.24
CA LEU A 21 -15.74 8.44 -3.49
C LEU A 21 -15.77 7.52 -4.70
N ILE A 22 -15.27 6.28 -4.56
CA ILE A 22 -15.28 5.30 -5.66
C ILE A 22 -16.61 4.57 -5.79
N GLN A 23 -17.51 4.70 -4.80
CA GLN A 23 -18.81 3.99 -4.73
C GLN A 23 -18.64 2.48 -4.98
N LEU A 24 -17.67 1.87 -4.26
CA LEU A 24 -17.29 0.46 -4.46
C LEU A 24 -18.50 -0.46 -4.33
N THR A 25 -18.76 -1.25 -5.36
CA THR A 25 -19.82 -2.27 -5.40
C THR A 25 -19.25 -3.67 -5.37
N ASP A 26 -20.09 -4.69 -5.16
CA ASP A 26 -19.67 -6.10 -5.16
C ASP A 26 -19.19 -6.59 -6.55
N GLU A 27 -19.53 -5.87 -7.62
CA GLU A 27 -19.08 -6.17 -8.99
C GLU A 27 -17.70 -5.57 -9.31
N ASP A 28 -17.21 -4.66 -8.48
CA ASP A 28 -15.92 -4.02 -8.64
C ASP A 28 -14.81 -4.85 -7.99
N THR A 29 -13.59 -4.67 -8.45
CA THR A 29 -12.39 -5.19 -7.78
C THR A 29 -11.58 -4.03 -7.23
N LEU A 30 -11.27 -4.06 -5.94
CA LEU A 30 -10.32 -3.14 -5.31
C LEU A 30 -9.05 -3.90 -4.95
N ILE A 31 -7.90 -3.41 -5.41
CA ILE A 31 -6.58 -3.95 -5.09
C ILE A 31 -5.90 -2.99 -4.12
N VAL A 32 -5.57 -3.48 -2.92
CA VAL A 32 -4.85 -2.74 -1.88
C VAL A 32 -3.41 -3.23 -1.86
N ILE A 33 -2.46 -2.33 -2.16
CA ILE A 33 -1.04 -2.68 -2.31
C ILE A 33 -0.29 -2.42 -0.99
N GLY A 34 -0.63 -3.14 0.09
CA GLY A 34 0.07 -3.13 1.36
C GLY A 34 0.05 -1.80 2.13
N ASP A 35 0.80 -1.80 3.21
CA ASP A 35 0.98 -0.68 4.15
C ASP A 35 -0.34 -0.09 4.65
N VAL A 36 -1.25 -0.99 5.04
CA VAL A 36 -2.54 -0.65 5.64
C VAL A 36 -2.39 -0.27 7.10
N ILE A 37 -1.44 -0.93 7.78
CA ILE A 37 -1.19 -0.77 9.21
C ILE A 37 -0.14 0.32 9.50
N ASP A 38 0.06 0.60 10.79
CA ASP A 38 1.09 1.48 11.34
C ASP A 38 0.84 2.98 11.13
N ARG A 39 1.61 3.79 11.84
CA ARG A 39 1.56 5.26 11.87
C ARG A 39 0.23 5.81 12.40
N GLY A 40 -0.88 5.57 11.71
CA GLY A 40 -2.23 5.89 12.18
C GLY A 40 -2.77 4.91 13.22
N LYS A 41 -3.99 5.17 13.69
CA LYS A 41 -4.55 4.47 14.87
C LYS A 41 -5.39 3.24 14.53
N ALA A 42 -5.92 3.15 13.32
CA ALA A 42 -6.97 2.19 12.96
C ALA A 42 -6.53 1.13 11.93
N GLY A 43 -5.21 0.89 11.75
CA GLY A 43 -4.71 -0.05 10.75
C GLY A 43 -5.27 -1.46 10.88
N ILE A 44 -5.42 -1.98 12.10
CA ILE A 44 -6.03 -3.29 12.35
C ILE A 44 -7.54 -3.30 12.04
N GLU A 45 -8.23 -2.18 12.25
CA GLU A 45 -9.65 -2.04 11.91
C GLU A 45 -9.85 -2.06 10.39
N ILE A 46 -9.06 -1.28 9.66
CA ILE A 46 -9.07 -1.27 8.19
C ILE A 46 -8.73 -2.66 7.63
N LEU A 47 -7.70 -3.31 8.18
CA LEU A 47 -7.32 -4.65 7.74
C LEU A 47 -8.43 -5.68 7.96
N LYS A 48 -9.16 -5.59 9.08
CA LYS A 48 -10.34 -6.43 9.33
C LYS A 48 -11.48 -6.15 8.35
N ASP A 49 -11.70 -4.90 7.97
CA ASP A 49 -12.68 -4.52 6.95
C ASP A 49 -12.29 -5.11 5.58
N ILE A 50 -11.02 -4.99 5.17
CA ILE A 50 -10.48 -5.63 3.96
C ILE A 50 -10.72 -7.15 3.96
N MET A 51 -10.44 -7.82 5.08
CA MET A 51 -10.63 -9.27 5.23
C MET A 51 -12.10 -9.72 5.07
N GLN A 52 -13.06 -8.85 5.27
CA GLN A 52 -14.49 -9.14 5.14
C GLN A 52 -15.05 -8.88 3.74
N ARG A 53 -14.29 -8.21 2.86
CA ARG A 53 -14.72 -7.83 1.52
C ARG A 53 -14.19 -8.82 0.48
N PRO A 54 -15.02 -9.69 -0.10
CA PRO A 54 -14.57 -10.72 -1.05
C PRO A 54 -14.03 -10.14 -2.36
N ASN A 55 -14.45 -8.92 -2.71
CA ASN A 55 -14.04 -8.19 -3.89
C ASN A 55 -12.80 -7.30 -3.68
N VAL A 56 -12.22 -7.30 -2.47
CA VAL A 56 -10.94 -6.63 -2.19
C VAL A 56 -9.81 -7.66 -2.25
N LYS A 57 -8.81 -7.39 -3.07
CA LYS A 57 -7.55 -8.12 -3.15
C LYS A 57 -6.48 -7.37 -2.38
N PHE A 58 -5.74 -8.08 -1.55
CA PHE A 58 -4.70 -7.49 -0.71
C PHE A 58 -3.33 -8.05 -1.09
N LEU A 59 -2.37 -7.16 -1.33
CA LEU A 59 -0.95 -7.48 -1.43
C LEU A 59 -0.27 -7.07 -0.13
N ILE A 60 0.73 -7.84 0.28
CA ILE A 60 1.49 -7.52 1.49
C ILE A 60 2.43 -6.33 1.23
N GLY A 61 2.55 -5.40 2.20
CA GLY A 61 3.57 -4.36 2.26
C GLY A 61 4.68 -4.69 3.26
N ASN A 62 5.72 -3.87 3.30
CA ASN A 62 6.82 -4.08 4.24
C ASN A 62 6.40 -3.85 5.70
N HIS A 63 5.39 -3.04 5.96
CA HIS A 63 4.84 -2.85 7.31
C HIS A 63 4.14 -4.11 7.82
N GLU A 64 3.37 -4.79 7.00
CA GLU A 64 2.78 -6.08 7.34
C GLU A 64 3.85 -7.17 7.53
N LEU A 65 4.91 -7.16 6.70
CA LEU A 65 6.03 -8.09 6.87
C LEU A 65 6.73 -7.88 8.23
N MET A 66 7.03 -6.63 8.62
CA MET A 66 7.62 -6.33 9.93
C MET A 66 6.74 -6.82 11.10
N MET A 67 5.42 -6.71 10.97
CA MET A 67 4.48 -7.26 11.95
C MET A 67 4.58 -8.79 12.00
N LEU A 68 4.56 -9.48 10.86
CA LEU A 68 4.71 -10.93 10.80
C LEU A 68 6.02 -11.38 11.45
N ASP A 69 7.14 -10.79 11.09
CA ASP A 69 8.45 -11.12 11.63
C ASP A 69 8.46 -10.98 13.14
N THR A 70 7.88 -9.90 13.67
CA THR A 70 7.79 -9.69 15.11
C THR A 70 6.99 -10.79 15.83
N PHE A 71 5.85 -11.20 15.30
CA PHE A 71 4.99 -12.18 15.99
C PHE A 71 5.42 -13.63 15.74
N TRP A 72 5.96 -13.98 14.55
CA TRP A 72 6.40 -15.33 14.25
C TRP A 72 7.79 -15.66 14.81
N SER A 73 8.67 -14.68 15.02
CA SER A 73 9.95 -14.87 15.68
C SER A 73 9.85 -15.03 17.21
N GLY A 74 8.64 -15.14 17.75
CA GLY A 74 8.43 -15.18 19.20
C GLY A 74 8.57 -13.83 19.88
N ASN A 75 8.29 -12.75 19.16
CA ASN A 75 8.42 -11.36 19.60
C ASN A 75 9.88 -10.95 19.82
N ASP A 76 10.73 -11.33 18.88
CA ASP A 76 12.15 -10.98 18.87
C ASP A 76 12.35 -9.47 19.05
N TYR A 77 13.36 -9.10 19.86
CA TYR A 77 13.62 -7.70 20.22
C TYR A 77 14.01 -6.85 19.01
N ASP A 78 14.83 -7.36 18.12
CA ASP A 78 15.33 -6.59 16.98
C ASP A 78 14.25 -6.43 15.92
N ALA A 79 13.46 -7.47 15.62
CA ALA A 79 12.29 -7.39 14.73
C ALA A 79 11.27 -6.37 15.25
N ARG A 80 10.92 -6.44 16.54
CA ARG A 80 10.01 -5.48 17.18
C ARG A 80 10.57 -4.06 17.17
N ARG A 81 11.87 -3.88 17.40
CA ARG A 81 12.52 -2.57 17.40
C ARG A 81 12.51 -1.96 15.99
N LEU A 82 12.81 -2.76 14.96
CA LEU A 82 12.71 -2.32 13.57
C LEU A 82 11.29 -1.84 13.27
N TRP A 83 10.29 -2.66 13.55
CA TRP A 83 8.88 -2.35 13.31
C TRP A 83 8.43 -1.10 14.07
N THR A 84 8.75 -1.00 15.35
CA THR A 84 8.38 0.18 16.18
C THR A 84 8.98 1.47 15.65
N ARG A 85 10.23 1.45 15.18
CA ARG A 85 10.91 2.62 14.57
C ARG A 85 10.25 3.07 13.28
N ASN A 86 9.62 2.17 12.56
CA ASN A 86 8.87 2.46 11.34
C ASN A 86 7.40 2.83 11.60
N GLY A 87 6.99 3.03 12.85
CA GLY A 87 5.65 3.49 13.21
C GLY A 87 4.70 2.41 13.74
N GLY A 88 5.18 1.17 13.94
CA GLY A 88 4.39 0.00 14.35
C GLY A 88 3.90 0.02 15.80
N GLY A 89 4.23 1.04 16.59
CA GLY A 89 3.96 1.05 18.04
C GLY A 89 2.46 0.97 18.40
N GLU A 90 1.58 1.66 17.67
CA GLU A 90 0.13 1.58 17.93
C GLU A 90 -0.46 0.26 17.46
N THR A 91 -0.04 -0.22 16.30
CA THR A 91 -0.44 -1.53 15.78
C THR A 91 -0.03 -2.64 16.74
N TYR A 92 1.21 -2.61 17.25
CA TYR A 92 1.68 -3.56 18.26
C TYR A 92 0.79 -3.54 19.52
N ARG A 93 0.50 -2.35 20.07
CA ARG A 93 -0.39 -2.22 21.23
C ARG A 93 -1.78 -2.79 20.94
N THR A 94 -2.34 -2.51 19.79
CA THR A 94 -3.66 -3.02 19.38
C THR A 94 -3.63 -4.54 19.26
N MET A 95 -2.62 -5.10 18.61
CA MET A 95 -2.47 -6.55 18.43
C MET A 95 -2.29 -7.28 19.79
N VAL A 96 -1.52 -6.71 20.71
CA VAL A 96 -1.22 -7.37 22.00
C VAL A 96 -2.35 -7.21 23.01
N TYR A 97 -2.91 -6.01 23.16
CA TYR A 97 -3.79 -5.67 24.25
C TYR A 97 -5.27 -5.54 23.90
N LYS A 98 -5.59 -5.31 22.61
CA LYS A 98 -6.98 -5.07 22.17
C LYS A 98 -7.51 -6.17 21.24
N THR A 99 -6.64 -7.09 20.78
CA THR A 99 -7.02 -8.16 19.85
C THR A 99 -6.97 -9.51 20.53
N THR A 100 -8.05 -10.29 20.44
CA THR A 100 -8.10 -11.65 20.99
C THR A 100 -7.06 -12.55 20.29
N THR A 101 -6.58 -13.59 20.98
CA THR A 101 -5.61 -14.52 20.37
C THR A 101 -6.15 -15.18 19.08
N PRO A 102 -7.41 -15.65 19.02
CA PRO A 102 -7.95 -16.19 17.77
C PRO A 102 -7.98 -15.17 16.63
N ASP A 103 -8.38 -13.93 16.91
CA ASP A 103 -8.42 -12.87 15.86
C ASP A 103 -7.02 -12.48 15.41
N ARG A 104 -6.06 -12.40 16.35
CA ARG A 104 -4.66 -12.15 16.03
C ARG A 104 -4.11 -13.22 15.07
N LEU A 105 -4.38 -14.48 15.34
CA LEU A 105 -3.95 -15.58 14.49
C LEU A 105 -4.62 -15.53 13.11
N LYS A 106 -5.89 -15.12 13.02
CA LYS A 106 -6.57 -14.93 11.73
C LYS A 106 -5.89 -13.82 10.91
N ILE A 107 -5.61 -12.67 11.53
CA ILE A 107 -4.93 -11.55 10.89
C ILE A 107 -3.54 -11.97 10.38
N LEU A 108 -2.72 -12.57 11.25
CA LEU A 108 -1.37 -13.00 10.87
C LEU A 108 -1.37 -14.01 9.73
N ARG A 109 -2.31 -14.97 9.74
CA ARG A 109 -2.47 -15.95 8.64
C ARG A 109 -2.94 -15.30 7.35
N PHE A 110 -3.86 -14.36 7.41
CA PHE A 110 -4.32 -13.61 6.24
C PHE A 110 -3.13 -12.90 5.57
N ILE A 111 -2.33 -12.15 6.33
CA ILE A 111 -1.15 -11.45 5.81
C ILE A 111 -0.12 -12.45 5.27
N GLN A 112 0.16 -13.54 5.98
CA GLN A 112 1.12 -14.56 5.55
C GLN A 112 0.73 -15.23 4.22
N GLN A 113 -0.57 -15.31 3.94
CA GLN A 113 -1.10 -15.90 2.70
C GLN A 113 -1.25 -14.89 1.56
N SER A 114 -1.10 -13.61 1.86
CA SER A 114 -1.23 -12.55 0.87
C SER A 114 -0.03 -12.54 -0.08
N PRO A 115 -0.24 -12.39 -1.40
CA PRO A 115 0.86 -12.36 -2.36
C PRO A 115 1.68 -11.07 -2.25
N THR A 116 2.93 -11.12 -2.72
CA THR A 116 3.82 -9.95 -2.82
C THR A 116 3.56 -9.12 -4.06
N PHE A 117 3.04 -9.73 -5.11
CA PHE A 117 2.66 -9.05 -6.36
C PHE A 117 1.45 -9.71 -7.01
N MET A 118 0.85 -9.02 -7.96
CA MET A 118 -0.25 -9.53 -8.80
C MET A 118 -0.06 -9.07 -10.25
N GLU A 119 -0.42 -9.93 -11.18
CA GLU A 119 -0.53 -9.58 -12.60
C GLU A 119 -1.99 -9.63 -13.04
N ILE A 120 -2.42 -8.58 -13.72
CA ILE A 120 -3.78 -8.47 -14.24
C ILE A 120 -3.77 -7.84 -15.64
N GLU A 121 -4.84 -8.06 -16.37
CA GLU A 121 -5.12 -7.37 -17.62
C GLU A 121 -6.43 -6.56 -17.48
N VAL A 122 -6.40 -5.30 -17.87
CA VAL A 122 -7.57 -4.44 -17.95
C VAL A 122 -7.58 -3.74 -19.31
N ASN A 123 -8.65 -3.92 -20.07
CA ASN A 123 -8.80 -3.34 -21.42
C ASN A 123 -7.63 -3.60 -22.37
N GLY A 124 -7.00 -4.79 -22.30
CA GLY A 124 -5.85 -5.19 -23.11
C GLY A 124 -4.50 -4.65 -22.64
N GLN A 125 -4.46 -3.87 -21.57
CA GLN A 125 -3.23 -3.41 -20.91
C GLN A 125 -2.83 -4.39 -19.82
N GLN A 126 -1.57 -4.86 -19.86
CA GLN A 126 -0.99 -5.70 -18.82
C GLN A 126 -0.42 -4.86 -17.69
N TYR A 127 -0.79 -5.19 -16.45
CA TYR A 127 -0.30 -4.54 -15.24
C TYR A 127 0.45 -5.55 -14.36
N HIS A 128 1.58 -5.10 -13.81
CA HIS A 128 2.28 -5.76 -12.71
C HIS A 128 2.17 -4.88 -11.47
N ILE A 129 1.50 -5.37 -10.43
CA ILE A 129 1.17 -4.60 -9.22
C ILE A 129 1.99 -5.16 -8.07
N VAL A 130 2.78 -4.33 -7.41
CA VAL A 130 3.71 -4.72 -6.34
C VAL A 130 3.85 -3.58 -5.34
N HIS A 131 4.11 -3.87 -4.04
CA HIS A 131 4.18 -2.82 -3.03
C HIS A 131 5.38 -1.89 -3.24
N GLY A 132 6.62 -2.43 -3.23
CA GLY A 132 7.84 -1.64 -3.41
C GLY A 132 8.26 -1.54 -4.89
N TYR A 133 9.09 -2.46 -5.37
CA TYR A 133 9.56 -2.44 -6.76
C TYR A 133 9.79 -3.87 -7.28
N PRO A 134 9.63 -4.13 -8.59
CA PRO A 134 9.88 -5.46 -9.15
C PRO A 134 11.29 -5.95 -8.86
N SER A 135 11.40 -7.15 -8.30
CA SER A 135 12.67 -7.81 -7.97
C SER A 135 12.54 -9.32 -8.16
N HIS A 136 13.65 -10.04 -8.18
CA HIS A 136 13.66 -11.51 -8.18
C HIS A 136 13.41 -12.10 -6.78
N ASP A 137 13.72 -11.33 -5.73
CA ASP A 137 13.51 -11.73 -4.35
C ASP A 137 12.20 -11.16 -3.81
N PRO A 138 11.27 -12.01 -3.31
CA PRO A 138 9.98 -11.57 -2.79
C PRO A 138 10.05 -10.56 -1.63
N ILE A 139 11.11 -10.63 -0.80
CA ILE A 139 11.30 -9.67 0.30
C ILE A 139 11.75 -8.32 -0.25
N SER A 140 12.72 -8.33 -1.17
CA SER A 140 13.17 -7.12 -1.86
C SER A 140 12.04 -6.40 -2.57
N MET A 141 11.08 -7.13 -3.16
CA MET A 141 9.88 -6.54 -3.78
C MET A 141 9.08 -5.62 -2.84
N LEU A 142 9.20 -5.78 -1.53
CA LEU A 142 8.48 -4.97 -0.53
C LEU A 142 9.27 -3.74 -0.08
N TRP A 143 10.59 -3.72 -0.31
CA TRP A 143 11.49 -2.67 0.18
C TRP A 143 12.17 -1.88 -0.92
N ASP A 144 12.36 -2.48 -2.09
CA ASP A 144 13.05 -1.84 -3.21
C ASP A 144 12.26 -0.64 -3.72
N ARG A 145 12.99 0.32 -4.27
CA ARG A 145 12.48 1.58 -4.79
C ARG A 145 12.96 1.82 -6.21
N PRO A 146 12.17 2.52 -7.04
CA PRO A 146 12.67 2.97 -8.34
C PRO A 146 13.88 3.88 -8.17
N GLU A 147 14.91 3.71 -8.98
CA GLU A 147 15.98 4.70 -9.07
C GLU A 147 15.46 5.96 -9.78
N PRO A 148 15.56 7.15 -9.17
CA PRO A 148 15.03 8.37 -9.74
C PRO A 148 16.04 9.10 -10.66
N PRO A 149 15.56 9.74 -11.71
CA PRO A 149 14.24 9.56 -12.30
C PRO A 149 14.18 8.25 -13.10
N PRO A 150 13.12 7.43 -12.97
CA PRO A 150 12.96 6.24 -13.80
C PRO A 150 12.89 6.63 -15.27
N THR A 151 13.79 6.08 -16.09
CA THR A 151 13.92 6.43 -17.51
C THR A 151 13.43 5.35 -18.46
N GLU A 152 13.24 4.14 -17.94
CA GLU A 152 12.81 2.97 -18.71
C GLU A 152 11.73 2.19 -17.97
N PRO A 153 10.86 1.46 -18.68
CA PRO A 153 9.88 0.58 -18.06
C PRO A 153 10.57 -0.49 -17.19
N PRO A 154 10.15 -0.68 -15.93
CA PRO A 154 10.70 -1.71 -15.05
C PRO A 154 10.54 -3.13 -15.62
N ILE A 155 9.43 -3.37 -16.32
CA ILE A 155 9.13 -4.64 -16.98
C ILE A 155 8.69 -4.34 -18.42
N PRO A 156 9.42 -4.82 -19.44
CA PRO A 156 9.04 -4.60 -20.84
C PRO A 156 7.62 -5.12 -21.14
N GLY A 157 6.81 -4.31 -21.80
CA GLY A 157 5.45 -4.67 -22.22
C GLY A 157 4.38 -4.62 -21.12
N LYS A 158 4.73 -4.23 -19.89
CA LYS A 158 3.78 -4.07 -18.78
C LYS A 158 3.86 -2.67 -18.19
N THR A 159 2.75 -2.22 -17.61
CA THR A 159 2.75 -1.08 -16.69
C THR A 159 2.88 -1.60 -15.26
N VAL A 160 3.89 -1.14 -14.54
CA VAL A 160 4.11 -1.47 -13.14
C VAL A 160 3.41 -0.44 -12.27
N ILE A 161 2.65 -0.89 -11.25
CA ILE A 161 2.01 -0.01 -10.27
C ILE A 161 2.63 -0.30 -8.91
N VAL A 162 3.11 0.76 -8.22
CA VAL A 162 3.81 0.66 -6.93
C VAL A 162 3.25 1.64 -5.90
N GLY A 163 3.39 1.26 -4.61
CA GLY A 163 3.27 2.12 -3.44
C GLY A 163 4.64 2.45 -2.84
N HIS A 164 4.74 2.41 -1.49
CA HIS A 164 5.97 2.45 -0.71
C HIS A 164 6.89 3.66 -0.93
N THR A 165 7.07 4.07 -2.17
CA THR A 165 7.89 5.21 -2.54
C THR A 165 6.98 6.42 -2.72
N SER A 166 7.01 7.31 -1.72
CA SER A 166 6.17 8.51 -1.79
C SER A 166 6.47 9.33 -3.04
N VAL A 167 5.41 9.73 -3.74
CA VAL A 167 5.48 10.62 -4.90
C VAL A 167 6.18 11.95 -4.57
N PHE A 168 6.14 12.39 -3.31
CA PHE A 168 6.90 13.56 -2.84
C PHE A 168 8.40 13.43 -3.19
N TRP A 169 8.97 12.24 -2.96
CA TRP A 169 10.37 11.99 -3.28
C TRP A 169 10.62 11.96 -4.78
N LEU A 170 9.73 11.34 -5.58
CA LEU A 170 9.85 11.32 -7.04
C LEU A 170 9.71 12.71 -7.64
N ASN A 171 8.79 13.52 -7.12
CA ASN A 171 8.57 14.89 -7.56
C ASN A 171 9.79 15.79 -7.36
N SER A 172 10.64 15.52 -6.35
CA SER A 172 11.87 16.29 -6.12
C SER A 172 12.87 16.21 -7.30
N TYR A 173 12.72 15.21 -8.17
CA TYR A 173 13.52 15.08 -9.41
C TYR A 173 12.84 15.71 -10.65
N VAL A 174 11.58 16.17 -10.53
CA VAL A 174 10.86 16.83 -11.62
C VAL A 174 11.19 18.31 -11.61
N LYS A 175 11.87 18.78 -12.67
CA LYS A 175 12.25 20.18 -12.78
C LYS A 175 11.00 21.08 -12.81
N GLY A 176 10.92 22.04 -11.89
CA GLY A 176 9.82 22.99 -11.78
C GLY A 176 8.58 22.45 -11.09
N HIS A 177 8.71 21.31 -10.36
CA HIS A 177 7.64 20.84 -9.48
C HIS A 177 7.32 21.88 -8.40
N ASP A 178 6.03 22.13 -8.19
CA ASP A 178 5.53 23.00 -7.13
C ASP A 178 5.47 22.22 -5.81
N GLU A 179 6.34 22.56 -4.85
CA GLU A 179 6.41 21.91 -3.54
C GLU A 179 5.17 22.17 -2.66
N GLU A 180 4.38 23.20 -2.98
CA GLU A 180 3.13 23.51 -2.29
C GLU A 180 1.92 22.82 -2.92
N ALA A 181 2.08 22.12 -4.05
CA ALA A 181 1.00 21.37 -4.69
C ALA A 181 0.63 20.11 -3.89
N PRO A 182 -0.67 19.77 -3.81
CA PRO A 182 -1.08 18.48 -3.25
C PRO A 182 -0.43 17.30 -3.99
N LEU A 183 -0.06 16.24 -3.25
CA LEU A 183 0.55 15.06 -3.85
C LEU A 183 -0.46 14.33 -4.76
N GLU A 184 -0.04 14.03 -5.97
CA GLU A 184 -0.83 13.34 -7.00
C GLU A 184 -0.09 12.10 -7.49
N ILE A 185 -0.81 11.15 -8.09
CA ILE A 185 -0.23 9.94 -8.68
C ILE A 185 0.86 10.34 -9.67
N TRP A 186 2.02 9.72 -9.55
CA TRP A 186 3.15 9.98 -10.42
C TRP A 186 3.20 8.97 -11.56
N TYR A 187 3.43 9.46 -12.79
CA TYR A 187 3.52 8.66 -14.00
C TYR A 187 4.88 8.78 -14.63
N GLY A 188 5.51 7.65 -14.93
CA GLY A 188 6.75 7.54 -15.67
C GLY A 188 6.68 6.48 -16.78
N PRO A 189 7.80 6.22 -17.48
CA PRO A 189 7.86 5.20 -18.50
C PRO A 189 7.51 3.81 -17.94
N GLY A 190 6.31 3.30 -18.24
CA GLY A 190 5.83 2.00 -17.76
C GLY A 190 5.74 1.85 -16.25
N LEU A 191 5.69 2.96 -15.49
CA LEU A 191 5.63 2.97 -14.03
C LEU A 191 4.60 3.99 -13.53
N ILE A 192 3.77 3.56 -12.58
CA ILE A 192 2.81 4.40 -11.87
C ILE A 192 3.08 4.26 -10.37
N CYS A 193 3.35 5.38 -9.68
CA CYS A 193 3.54 5.41 -8.24
C CYS A 193 2.33 6.08 -7.57
N ILE A 194 1.65 5.37 -6.67
CA ILE A 194 0.37 5.81 -6.10
C ILE A 194 0.45 6.17 -4.60
N ASP A 195 1.61 6.08 -3.96
CA ASP A 195 1.79 6.54 -2.57
C ASP A 195 1.85 8.07 -2.50
N CYS A 196 0.71 8.70 -2.34
CA CYS A 196 0.58 10.14 -2.13
C CYS A 196 0.75 10.55 -0.65
N GLY A 197 1.49 9.75 0.14
CA GLY A 197 1.94 10.10 1.48
C GLY A 197 0.86 10.07 2.57
N CYS A 198 -0.23 9.31 2.39
CA CYS A 198 -1.37 9.27 3.31
C CYS A 198 -0.95 9.11 4.78
N GLY A 199 -0.01 8.19 5.08
CA GLY A 199 0.51 7.96 6.43
C GLY A 199 1.67 8.84 6.86
N SER A 200 1.99 9.91 6.12
CA SER A 200 3.08 10.84 6.47
C SER A 200 2.58 12.00 7.33
N GLY A 201 3.52 12.78 7.91
CA GLY A 201 3.21 14.05 8.58
C GLY A 201 3.06 15.23 7.61
N TYR A 202 3.13 15.03 6.31
CA TYR A 202 3.06 16.08 5.31
C TYR A 202 1.62 16.62 5.18
N GLU A 203 1.45 17.96 5.17
CA GLU A 203 0.12 18.59 5.18
C GLU A 203 -0.68 18.31 3.91
N LEU A 204 0.00 18.24 2.76
CA LEU A 204 -0.60 18.04 1.44
C LEU A 204 -0.75 16.55 1.07
N ARG A 205 -0.61 15.65 2.06
CA ARG A 205 -0.77 14.21 1.90
C ARG A 205 -2.21 13.82 1.54
N ARG A 206 -2.34 12.79 0.72
CA ARG A 206 -3.64 12.24 0.31
C ARG A 206 -3.59 10.72 0.25
N LEU A 207 -4.72 10.06 0.45
CA LEU A 207 -4.92 8.70 -0.01
C LEU A 207 -5.34 8.77 -1.47
N ALA A 208 -4.55 8.19 -2.37
CA ALA A 208 -4.85 8.11 -3.79
C ALA A 208 -5.43 6.75 -4.17
N CYS A 209 -6.35 6.74 -5.12
CA CYS A 209 -6.88 5.55 -5.75
C CYS A 209 -6.97 5.76 -7.27
N LEU A 210 -6.51 4.78 -8.04
CA LEU A 210 -6.54 4.78 -9.50
C LEU A 210 -7.55 3.76 -10.00
N ARG A 211 -8.48 4.16 -10.87
CA ARG A 211 -9.33 3.23 -11.62
C ARG A 211 -8.66 2.89 -12.95
N LEU A 212 -8.35 1.61 -13.15
CA LEU A 212 -7.58 1.16 -14.31
C LEU A 212 -8.37 1.13 -15.62
N ASP A 213 -9.70 1.10 -15.52
CA ASP A 213 -10.58 1.00 -16.70
C ASP A 213 -10.53 2.26 -17.59
N ASP A 214 -10.30 3.42 -17.00
CA ASP A 214 -10.28 4.72 -17.68
C ASP A 214 -9.20 5.68 -17.13
N MET A 215 -8.32 5.19 -16.28
CA MET A 215 -7.24 5.93 -15.63
C MET A 215 -7.74 7.11 -14.77
N LYS A 216 -8.95 7.01 -14.23
CA LYS A 216 -9.51 8.05 -13.37
C LYS A 216 -8.90 7.96 -11.96
N GLU A 217 -8.46 9.11 -11.49
CA GLU A 217 -7.86 9.29 -10.16
C GLU A 217 -8.89 9.78 -9.14
N PHE A 218 -8.74 9.31 -7.90
CA PHE A 218 -9.54 9.73 -6.76
C PHE A 218 -8.62 10.03 -5.59
N TYR A 219 -8.96 11.04 -4.77
CA TYR A 219 -8.14 11.50 -3.66
C TYR A 219 -8.99 11.78 -2.41
N ALA A 220 -8.57 11.20 -1.26
CA ALA A 220 -9.20 11.37 0.04
C ALA A 220 -8.25 11.96 1.09
#